data_d56d05ba8d952952ebe674ed00e06c3a
#
_entry.id   d56d05ba8d952952ebe674ed00e06c3a
#
_cell.length_a   1.000
_cell.length_b   1.000
_cell.length_c   1.000
_cell.angle_alpha   90.00
_cell.angle_beta   90.00
_cell.angle_gamma   90.00
#
_symmetry.space_group_name_H-M   'P 1'
#
loop_
_entity.id
_entity.type
_entity.pdbx_description
1 polymer ?
#
loop_
_entity_poly.entity_id
_entity_poly.type
_entity_poly.pdbx_seq_one_letter_code
_entity_poly.pdbx_strand_id
1 'polypeptide(L)'
;MIKTGKELATACVDVAKNYKTLYVMGCFGAPMTTSNKARYIQAQSYNQKAERKAKINAASADTFGFDCVCLIKGLLWGWNGSTGKIYGGAAYGSNGVPDIGTEQIIQVCKNVSTNFSNIAVGELLWMQGHVGIYIGDGLAVECTPSWKGCVQITAVHNIGQKAGYNGRSWTKHGKLPYVTYEASEESEAVKVPEASTATVESVSALPQLSVGSKGATVRALQILLIGNDCSCGDCGVDSSFGGATKAAVIQFQRENGLEDDGVVGPKTWAKLLGLGG
;
A
#
# COMPACT_ATOMS: atom_id res chain seq x y z
N MET A 1 11.57 5.97 9.42
CA MET A 1 10.85 7.21 9.01
C MET A 1 10.61 7.12 7.51
N ILE A 2 9.37 7.30 7.06
CA ILE A 2 9.01 7.30 5.63
C ILE A 2 9.61 8.54 4.97
N LYS A 3 10.38 8.34 3.90
CA LYS A 3 11.09 9.40 3.17
C LYS A 3 10.63 9.56 1.73
N THR A 4 10.13 8.49 1.11
CA THR A 4 9.73 8.48 -0.30
C THR A 4 8.24 8.16 -0.48
N GLY A 5 7.68 8.55 -1.63
CA GLY A 5 6.31 8.18 -2.01
C GLY A 5 6.13 6.66 -2.09
N LYS A 6 7.12 5.95 -2.61
CA LYS A 6 7.11 4.47 -2.66
C LYS A 6 7.06 3.84 -1.26
N GLU A 7 7.85 4.36 -0.31
CA GLU A 7 7.81 3.90 1.09
C GLU A 7 6.44 4.17 1.72
N LEU A 8 5.83 5.35 1.45
CA LEU A 8 4.48 5.66 1.93
C LEU A 8 3.44 4.69 1.36
N ALA A 9 3.48 4.45 0.06
CA ALA A 9 2.59 3.49 -0.60
C ALA A 9 2.74 2.08 0.00
N THR A 10 3.99 1.63 0.19
CA THR A 10 4.29 0.33 0.81
C THR A 10 3.75 0.25 2.24
N ALA A 11 3.93 1.30 3.04
CA ALA A 11 3.39 1.35 4.40
C ALA A 11 1.84 1.32 4.42
N CYS A 12 1.19 2.03 3.48
CA CYS A 12 -0.27 1.95 3.34
C CYS A 12 -0.75 0.54 3.00
N VAL A 13 -0.06 -0.15 2.08
CA VAL A 13 -0.36 -1.55 1.71
C VAL A 13 -0.16 -2.47 2.90
N ASP A 14 0.91 -2.29 3.67
CA ASP A 14 1.17 -3.06 4.88
C ASP A 14 0.02 -2.92 5.89
N VAL A 15 -0.45 -1.69 6.14
CA VAL A 15 -1.61 -1.47 7.01
C VAL A 15 -2.86 -2.18 6.49
N ALA A 16 -3.13 -2.09 5.19
CA ALA A 16 -4.32 -2.68 4.59
C ALA A 16 -4.34 -4.21 4.62
N LYS A 17 -3.15 -4.85 4.57
CA LYS A 17 -3.02 -6.30 4.48
C LYS A 17 -2.75 -6.99 5.82
N ASN A 18 -1.98 -6.36 6.71
CA ASN A 18 -1.38 -7.03 7.86
C ASN A 18 -1.94 -6.57 9.21
N TYR A 19 -2.85 -5.58 9.22
CA TYR A 19 -3.43 -5.07 10.47
C TYR A 19 -4.95 -5.11 10.44
N LYS A 20 -5.54 -5.40 11.59
CA LYS A 20 -6.96 -5.19 11.81
C LYS A 20 -7.22 -3.70 11.92
N THR A 21 -8.02 -3.15 11.04
CA THR A 21 -8.30 -1.71 11.03
C THR A 21 -9.79 -1.42 10.99
N LEU A 22 -10.17 -0.24 11.45
CA LEU A 22 -11.54 0.25 11.45
C LEU A 22 -11.54 1.74 11.10
N TYR A 23 -12.53 2.17 10.30
CA TYR A 23 -12.76 3.60 10.08
C TYR A 23 -13.27 4.26 11.37
N VAL A 24 -12.48 5.17 11.90
CA VAL A 24 -12.78 5.95 13.11
C VAL A 24 -12.40 7.40 12.85
N MET A 25 -13.39 8.29 12.75
CA MET A 25 -13.18 9.72 12.46
C MET A 25 -12.24 10.35 13.49
N GLY A 26 -11.23 11.09 13.01
CA GLY A 26 -10.23 11.79 13.83
C GLY A 26 -9.14 10.89 14.42
N CYS A 27 -9.16 9.59 14.13
CA CYS A 27 -8.18 8.64 14.66
C CYS A 27 -7.03 8.41 13.66
N PHE A 28 -5.80 8.47 14.17
CA PHE A 28 -4.57 8.33 13.37
C PHE A 28 -3.72 7.11 13.81
N GLY A 29 -4.40 6.00 14.05
CA GLY A 29 -3.75 4.71 14.32
C GLY A 29 -3.74 4.30 15.79
N ALA A 30 -4.65 4.83 16.60
CA ALA A 30 -4.80 4.36 17.98
C ALA A 30 -5.40 2.95 18.03
N PRO A 31 -4.89 2.05 18.88
CA PRO A 31 -5.53 0.76 19.14
C PRO A 31 -6.88 0.96 19.85
N MET A 32 -7.89 0.15 19.50
CA MET A 32 -9.25 0.28 20.01
C MET A 32 -9.41 -0.30 21.44
N THR A 33 -8.59 0.18 22.35
CA THR A 33 -8.74 -0.04 23.78
C THR A 33 -10.03 0.61 24.31
N THR A 34 -10.51 0.22 25.48
CA THR A 34 -11.72 0.81 26.09
C THR A 34 -11.62 2.32 26.20
N SER A 35 -10.47 2.85 26.61
CA SER A 35 -10.25 4.30 26.75
C SER A 35 -10.23 5.01 25.38
N ASN A 36 -9.59 4.44 24.37
CA ASN A 36 -9.57 5.03 23.03
C ASN A 36 -10.93 5.01 22.37
N LYS A 37 -11.71 3.93 22.50
CA LYS A 37 -13.11 3.88 22.03
C LYS A 37 -13.94 5.01 22.61
N ALA A 38 -13.93 5.15 23.94
CA ALA A 38 -14.66 6.22 24.62
C ALA A 38 -14.22 7.60 24.13
N ARG A 39 -12.91 7.84 24.06
CA ARG A 39 -12.33 9.10 23.61
C ARG A 39 -12.79 9.49 22.20
N TYR A 40 -12.62 8.60 21.20
CA TYR A 40 -12.97 8.92 19.82
C TYR A 40 -14.49 8.98 19.57
N ILE A 41 -15.30 8.23 20.29
CA ILE A 41 -16.76 8.36 20.27
C ILE A 41 -17.16 9.73 20.83
N GLN A 42 -16.58 10.16 21.94
CA GLN A 42 -16.90 11.46 22.55
C GLN A 42 -16.45 12.64 21.67
N ALA A 43 -15.26 12.53 21.08
CA ALA A 43 -14.64 13.63 20.33
C ALA A 43 -15.30 13.94 18.98
N GLN A 44 -16.00 12.97 18.36
CA GLN A 44 -16.47 13.10 16.97
C GLN A 44 -17.95 12.72 16.85
N SER A 45 -18.80 13.66 16.45
CA SER A 45 -20.24 13.42 16.25
C SER A 45 -20.51 12.30 15.23
N TYR A 46 -19.67 12.15 14.21
CA TYR A 46 -19.77 11.06 13.26
C TYR A 46 -19.64 9.68 13.93
N ASN A 47 -18.73 9.54 14.88
CA ASN A 47 -18.51 8.30 15.63
C ASN A 47 -19.64 8.00 16.63
N GLN A 48 -20.47 9.00 16.98
CA GLN A 48 -21.62 8.86 17.88
C GLN A 48 -22.84 8.26 17.16
N LYS A 49 -22.90 8.29 15.83
CA LYS A 49 -23.99 7.65 15.07
C LYS A 49 -24.11 6.19 15.48
N ALA A 50 -25.32 5.71 15.70
CA ALA A 50 -25.59 4.39 16.31
C ALA A 50 -24.79 3.25 15.67
N GLU A 51 -24.81 3.16 14.33
CA GLU A 51 -24.07 2.13 13.59
C GLU A 51 -22.54 2.24 13.78
N ARG A 52 -21.99 3.47 13.73
CA ARG A 52 -20.54 3.70 13.91
C ARG A 52 -20.10 3.38 15.33
N LYS A 53 -20.85 3.84 16.33
CA LYS A 53 -20.61 3.57 17.74
C LYS A 53 -20.64 2.06 18.03
N ALA A 54 -21.59 1.33 17.45
CA ALA A 54 -21.68 -0.11 17.60
C ALA A 54 -20.41 -0.80 17.02
N LYS A 55 -19.98 -0.45 15.81
CA LYS A 55 -18.76 -0.98 15.19
C LYS A 55 -17.50 -0.66 16.02
N ILE A 56 -17.37 0.57 16.52
CA ILE A 56 -16.25 0.97 17.38
C ILE A 56 -16.24 0.16 18.67
N ASN A 57 -17.39 0.01 19.32
CA ASN A 57 -17.49 -0.75 20.57
C ASN A 57 -17.20 -2.24 20.39
N ALA A 58 -17.57 -2.83 19.24
CA ALA A 58 -17.33 -4.24 18.93
C ALA A 58 -15.88 -4.54 18.53
N ALA A 59 -15.09 -3.53 18.15
CA ALA A 59 -13.71 -3.74 17.72
C ALA A 59 -12.84 -4.32 18.86
N SER A 60 -11.96 -5.27 18.54
CA SER A 60 -10.99 -5.81 19.50
C SER A 60 -9.89 -4.77 19.81
N ALA A 61 -9.21 -4.93 20.95
CA ALA A 61 -8.19 -3.96 21.39
C ALA A 61 -6.96 -3.90 20.47
N ASP A 62 -6.73 -4.93 19.66
CA ASP A 62 -5.69 -5.01 18.63
C ASP A 62 -6.11 -4.43 17.28
N THR A 63 -7.33 -3.90 17.16
CA THR A 63 -7.80 -3.17 15.98
C THR A 63 -7.32 -1.72 16.03
N PHE A 64 -6.78 -1.20 14.93
CA PHE A 64 -6.33 0.19 14.85
C PHE A 64 -7.37 1.06 14.14
N GLY A 65 -7.71 2.20 14.76
CA GLY A 65 -8.62 3.18 14.17
C GLY A 65 -7.89 4.16 13.25
N PHE A 66 -8.49 4.43 12.09
CA PHE A 66 -8.03 5.48 11.18
C PHE A 66 -9.23 6.18 10.53
N ASP A 67 -9.07 7.43 10.11
CA ASP A 67 -9.84 8.00 9.02
C ASP A 67 -8.98 8.18 7.78
N CYS A 68 -9.55 8.73 6.70
CA CYS A 68 -8.88 8.79 5.42
C CYS A 68 -7.57 9.61 5.45
N VAL A 69 -7.61 10.83 5.98
CA VAL A 69 -6.41 11.70 6.04
C VAL A 69 -5.51 11.31 7.20
N CYS A 70 -6.09 10.80 8.28
CA CYS A 70 -5.35 10.38 9.46
C CYS A 70 -4.55 9.10 9.26
N LEU A 71 -4.91 8.23 8.31
CA LEU A 71 -4.04 7.12 7.87
C LEU A 71 -2.71 7.66 7.35
N ILE A 72 -2.76 8.64 6.46
CA ILE A 72 -1.57 9.23 5.83
C ILE A 72 -0.72 9.96 6.88
N LYS A 73 -1.36 10.82 7.69
CA LYS A 73 -0.67 11.57 8.74
C LYS A 73 -0.08 10.64 9.79
N GLY A 74 -0.82 9.64 10.25
CA GLY A 74 -0.36 8.68 11.24
C GLY A 74 0.90 7.95 10.80
N LEU A 75 0.95 7.49 9.55
CA LEU A 75 2.14 6.86 8.96
C LEU A 75 3.32 7.84 8.88
N LEU A 76 3.11 9.06 8.42
CA LEU A 76 4.14 10.10 8.35
C LEU A 76 4.60 10.57 9.74
N TRP A 77 3.76 10.47 10.77
CA TRP A 77 4.09 10.72 12.17
C TRP A 77 4.77 9.52 12.87
N GLY A 78 5.09 8.46 12.11
CA GLY A 78 5.85 7.31 12.61
C GLY A 78 5.01 6.21 13.23
N TRP A 79 3.73 6.09 12.87
CA TRP A 79 2.91 4.95 13.27
C TRP A 79 3.60 3.63 12.89
N ASN A 80 3.58 2.66 13.81
CA ASN A 80 4.30 1.39 13.65
C ASN A 80 3.52 0.16 14.17
N GLY A 81 2.22 0.30 14.39
CA GLY A 81 1.37 -0.82 14.83
C GLY A 81 1.52 -1.23 16.30
N SER A 82 2.12 -0.39 17.14
CA SER A 82 2.28 -0.70 18.57
C SER A 82 0.96 -0.64 19.32
N THR A 83 0.46 -1.79 19.80
CA THR A 83 -0.74 -1.86 20.65
C THR A 83 -0.50 -1.31 22.05
N GLY A 84 0.75 -1.25 22.51
CA GLY A 84 1.15 -0.70 23.81
C GLY A 84 1.26 0.82 23.86
N LYS A 85 1.15 1.51 22.71
CA LYS A 85 1.22 2.98 22.62
C LYS A 85 -0.12 3.57 22.24
N ILE A 86 -0.48 4.69 22.88
CA ILE A 86 -1.80 5.32 22.77
C ILE A 86 -2.24 5.67 21.33
N TYR A 87 -1.28 5.95 20.45
CA TYR A 87 -1.49 6.29 19.04
C TYR A 87 -0.82 5.30 18.08
N GLY A 88 -0.64 4.04 18.51
CA GLY A 88 -0.01 3.03 17.66
C GLY A 88 1.46 3.31 17.31
N GLY A 89 2.14 4.15 18.10
CA GLY A 89 3.52 4.59 17.86
C GLY A 89 3.67 5.95 17.19
N ALA A 90 2.60 6.49 16.59
CA ALA A 90 2.64 7.83 15.98
C ALA A 90 2.91 8.93 17.02
N ALA A 91 3.80 9.87 16.67
CA ALA A 91 4.05 11.09 17.41
C ALA A 91 3.33 12.26 16.72
N TYR A 92 2.19 12.68 17.29
CA TYR A 92 1.32 13.71 16.72
C TYR A 92 2.09 14.98 16.34
N GLY A 93 1.89 15.46 15.11
CA GLY A 93 2.49 16.70 14.60
C GLY A 93 3.99 16.62 14.34
N SER A 94 4.58 15.42 14.35
CA SER A 94 6.02 15.23 14.13
C SER A 94 6.41 15.26 12.64
N ASN A 95 7.71 15.22 12.36
CA ASN A 95 8.31 15.09 11.03
C ASN A 95 7.90 16.21 10.04
N GLY A 96 7.54 17.40 10.55
CA GLY A 96 7.11 18.53 9.72
C GLY A 96 5.76 18.34 9.03
N VAL A 97 4.99 17.34 9.44
CA VAL A 97 3.65 17.05 8.88
C VAL A 97 2.58 17.68 9.77
N PRO A 98 1.89 18.73 9.30
CA PRO A 98 0.86 19.41 10.09
C PRO A 98 -0.41 18.57 10.22
N ASP A 99 -1.19 18.84 11.26
CA ASP A 99 -2.53 18.25 11.39
C ASP A 99 -3.55 19.07 10.57
N ILE A 100 -3.69 18.69 9.32
CA ILE A 100 -4.58 19.31 8.35
C ILE A 100 -5.61 18.31 7.82
N GLY A 101 -6.75 18.82 7.39
CA GLY A 101 -7.85 18.03 6.85
C GLY A 101 -7.72 17.73 5.35
N THR A 102 -8.74 17.03 4.82
CA THR A 102 -8.79 16.58 3.43
C THR A 102 -8.72 17.73 2.42
N GLU A 103 -9.36 18.86 2.73
CA GLU A 103 -9.39 20.04 1.84
C GLU A 103 -8.07 20.81 1.86
N GLN A 104 -7.34 20.75 2.95
CA GLN A 104 -6.07 21.46 3.12
C GLN A 104 -4.89 20.63 2.60
N ILE A 105 -4.92 19.31 2.75
CA ILE A 105 -3.79 18.46 2.35
C ILE A 105 -3.55 18.49 0.84
N ILE A 106 -4.60 18.58 0.01
CA ILE A 106 -4.43 18.70 -1.44
C ILE A 106 -3.86 20.07 -1.83
N GLN A 107 -4.14 21.12 -1.06
CA GLN A 107 -3.63 22.47 -1.32
C GLN A 107 -2.13 22.59 -1.08
N VAL A 108 -1.57 21.80 -0.18
CA VAL A 108 -0.11 21.78 0.06
C VAL A 108 0.64 20.84 -0.88
N CYS A 109 -0.07 20.00 -1.64
CA CYS A 109 0.55 19.13 -2.62
C CYS A 109 1.19 19.92 -3.76
N LYS A 110 2.29 19.38 -4.29
CA LYS A 110 2.94 19.88 -5.51
C LYS A 110 2.41 19.10 -6.72
N ASN A 111 2.52 19.72 -7.90
CA ASN A 111 2.14 19.11 -9.18
C ASN A 111 0.70 18.53 -9.17
N VAL A 112 -0.23 19.28 -8.60
CA VAL A 112 -1.64 18.86 -8.56
C VAL A 112 -2.19 18.77 -9.98
N SER A 113 -2.81 17.64 -10.32
CA SER A 113 -3.35 17.36 -11.66
C SER A 113 -4.70 16.65 -11.59
N THR A 114 -5.48 16.80 -12.65
CA THR A 114 -6.69 16.02 -12.94
C THR A 114 -6.44 14.92 -13.99
N ASN A 115 -5.24 14.89 -14.56
CA ASN A 115 -4.83 13.87 -15.52
C ASN A 115 -4.08 12.73 -14.81
N PHE A 116 -4.72 11.57 -14.73
CA PHE A 116 -4.21 10.40 -14.00
C PHE A 116 -3.26 9.52 -14.83
N SER A 117 -2.96 9.86 -16.09
CA SER A 117 -2.10 9.02 -16.94
C SER A 117 -0.64 8.93 -16.42
N ASN A 118 -0.16 9.97 -15.72
CA ASN A 118 1.22 10.06 -15.24
C ASN A 118 1.30 10.15 -13.70
N ILE A 119 0.32 9.59 -13.00
CA ILE A 119 0.34 9.59 -11.55
C ILE A 119 1.48 8.71 -11.02
N ALA A 120 2.27 9.24 -10.09
CA ALA A 120 3.37 8.50 -9.47
C ALA A 120 2.92 7.76 -8.21
N VAL A 121 3.54 6.61 -7.93
CA VAL A 121 3.31 5.83 -6.71
C VAL A 121 3.61 6.68 -5.47
N GLY A 122 2.67 6.67 -4.52
CA GLY A 122 2.74 7.46 -3.30
C GLY A 122 2.09 8.84 -3.40
N GLU A 123 1.60 9.26 -4.58
CA GLU A 123 0.82 10.50 -4.68
C GLU A 123 -0.50 10.41 -3.94
N LEU A 124 -0.88 11.54 -3.36
CA LEU A 124 -2.20 11.73 -2.77
C LEU A 124 -3.27 11.70 -3.86
N LEU A 125 -4.28 10.91 -3.66
CA LEU A 125 -5.54 10.95 -4.39
C LEU A 125 -6.56 11.75 -3.60
N TRP A 126 -7.29 12.63 -4.25
CA TRP A 126 -8.24 13.52 -3.59
C TRP A 126 -9.58 13.58 -4.33
N MET A 127 -10.64 13.59 -3.57
CA MET A 127 -11.98 14.05 -3.93
C MET A 127 -12.54 14.81 -2.74
N GLN A 128 -13.59 15.58 -2.95
CA GLN A 128 -14.19 16.36 -1.86
C GLN A 128 -14.50 15.50 -0.63
N GLY A 129 -13.91 15.87 0.50
CA GLY A 129 -14.09 15.18 1.78
C GLY A 129 -13.37 13.83 1.91
N HIS A 130 -12.54 13.43 0.95
CA HIS A 130 -11.88 12.14 1.01
C HIS A 130 -10.51 12.10 0.31
N VAL A 131 -9.61 11.25 0.84
CA VAL A 131 -8.26 11.05 0.30
C VAL A 131 -7.85 9.59 0.34
N GLY A 132 -6.89 9.24 -0.51
CA GLY A 132 -6.19 7.96 -0.54
C GLY A 132 -4.76 8.14 -1.04
N ILE A 133 -4.00 7.07 -1.10
CA ILE A 133 -2.64 7.03 -1.66
C ILE A 133 -2.63 6.08 -2.86
N TYR A 134 -2.13 6.57 -3.99
CA TYR A 134 -1.90 5.73 -5.16
C TYR A 134 -0.75 4.76 -4.92
N ILE A 135 -0.96 3.49 -5.19
CA ILE A 135 0.01 2.43 -4.91
C ILE A 135 0.58 1.74 -6.17
N GLY A 136 0.22 2.25 -7.36
CA GLY A 136 0.59 1.65 -8.64
C GLY A 136 -0.54 0.80 -9.22
N ASP A 137 -0.38 0.37 -10.46
CA ASP A 137 -1.25 -0.58 -11.17
C ASP A 137 -2.75 -0.23 -11.16
N GLY A 138 -3.08 1.07 -11.13
CA GLY A 138 -4.46 1.53 -11.06
C GLY A 138 -5.14 1.25 -9.71
N LEU A 139 -4.37 1.04 -8.65
CA LEU A 139 -4.85 0.77 -7.30
C LEU A 139 -4.48 1.88 -6.32
N ALA A 140 -5.28 2.01 -5.27
CA ALA A 140 -5.08 2.93 -4.16
C ALA A 140 -5.26 2.22 -2.83
N VAL A 141 -4.71 2.77 -1.76
CA VAL A 141 -5.11 2.47 -0.38
C VAL A 141 -5.85 3.66 0.18
N GLU A 142 -6.98 3.41 0.77
CA GLU A 142 -7.80 4.40 1.46
C GLU A 142 -8.37 3.85 2.77
N CYS A 143 -8.62 4.70 3.74
CA CYS A 143 -9.43 4.36 4.90
C CYS A 143 -10.82 4.97 4.71
N THR A 144 -11.85 4.17 4.56
CA THR A 144 -13.20 4.62 4.24
C THR A 144 -14.24 3.87 5.06
N PRO A 145 -15.36 4.54 5.45
CA PRO A 145 -16.47 3.85 6.10
C PRO A 145 -17.27 2.95 5.13
N SER A 146 -17.05 3.12 3.81
CA SER A 146 -17.70 2.33 2.77
C SER A 146 -17.12 0.92 2.66
N TRP A 147 -17.86 0.02 2.05
CA TRP A 147 -17.50 -1.37 1.81
C TRP A 147 -17.09 -2.10 3.11
N LYS A 148 -15.80 -2.39 3.28
CA LYS A 148 -15.29 -3.07 4.48
C LYS A 148 -15.27 -2.17 5.73
N GLY A 149 -15.34 -0.86 5.57
CA GLY A 149 -15.32 0.10 6.67
C GLY A 149 -13.98 0.21 7.40
N CYS A 150 -12.88 0.05 6.69
CA CYS A 150 -11.52 0.00 7.24
C CYS A 150 -10.50 0.57 6.24
N VAL A 151 -9.20 0.39 6.52
CA VAL A 151 -8.13 0.58 5.53
C VAL A 151 -8.20 -0.56 4.53
N GLN A 152 -8.27 -0.23 3.24
CA GLN A 152 -8.46 -1.21 2.18
C GLN A 152 -7.85 -0.77 0.86
N ILE A 153 -7.55 -1.74 0.00
CA ILE A 153 -7.10 -1.50 -1.37
C ILE A 153 -8.34 -1.36 -2.25
N THR A 154 -8.33 -0.35 -3.13
CA THR A 154 -9.42 -0.01 -4.04
C THR A 154 -8.89 0.31 -5.43
N ALA A 155 -9.74 0.19 -6.46
CA ALA A 155 -9.40 0.56 -7.82
C ALA A 155 -9.53 2.08 -8.04
N VAL A 156 -8.62 2.65 -8.80
CA VAL A 156 -8.65 4.04 -9.29
C VAL A 156 -9.36 4.04 -10.65
N HIS A 157 -10.67 4.30 -10.67
CA HIS A 157 -11.48 4.22 -11.89
C HIS A 157 -11.03 5.22 -12.98
N ASN A 158 -10.33 6.28 -12.63
CA ASN A 158 -9.69 7.20 -13.58
C ASN A 158 -8.63 6.52 -14.49
N ILE A 159 -8.07 5.40 -14.02
CA ILE A 159 -7.08 4.61 -14.76
C ILE A 159 -7.74 3.36 -15.37
N GLY A 160 -8.71 2.77 -14.66
CA GLY A 160 -9.47 1.63 -15.11
C GLY A 160 -10.10 0.86 -13.95
N GLN A 161 -11.02 -0.03 -14.29
CA GLN A 161 -11.60 -0.96 -13.33
C GLN A 161 -10.63 -2.11 -13.08
N LYS A 162 -10.62 -2.64 -11.86
CA LYS A 162 -9.84 -3.82 -11.49
C LYS A 162 -10.78 -4.87 -10.88
N ALA A 163 -10.78 -6.06 -11.48
CA ALA A 163 -11.58 -7.18 -10.99
C ALA A 163 -11.24 -7.50 -9.52
N GLY A 164 -12.24 -7.77 -8.72
CA GLY A 164 -12.07 -8.09 -7.29
C GLY A 164 -11.88 -6.88 -6.36
N TYR A 165 -11.77 -5.66 -6.89
CA TYR A 165 -11.63 -4.45 -6.08
C TYR A 165 -12.87 -3.55 -6.22
N ASN A 166 -13.37 -3.05 -5.08
CA ASN A 166 -14.21 -1.86 -5.09
C ASN A 166 -13.36 -0.67 -5.58
N GLY A 167 -13.99 0.34 -6.16
CA GLY A 167 -13.23 1.48 -6.65
C GLY A 167 -14.04 2.75 -6.74
N ARG A 168 -13.35 3.82 -7.00
CA ARG A 168 -13.94 5.15 -7.20
C ARG A 168 -13.15 5.98 -8.19
N SER A 169 -13.81 6.99 -8.74
CA SER A 169 -13.17 8.06 -9.49
C SER A 169 -12.73 9.15 -8.52
N TRP A 170 -11.50 9.60 -8.67
CA TRP A 170 -10.92 10.69 -7.91
C TRP A 170 -10.97 11.99 -8.72
N THR A 171 -10.97 13.14 -8.06
CA THR A 171 -11.03 14.44 -8.74
C THR A 171 -9.65 14.95 -9.11
N LYS A 172 -8.68 14.76 -8.22
CA LYS A 172 -7.31 15.25 -8.36
C LYS A 172 -6.32 14.27 -7.72
N HIS A 173 -5.06 14.42 -8.10
CA HIS A 173 -3.93 13.83 -7.38
C HIS A 173 -2.82 14.86 -7.23
N GLY A 174 -1.83 14.59 -6.37
CA GLY A 174 -0.69 15.49 -6.20
C GLY A 174 0.39 14.92 -5.29
N LYS A 175 1.59 15.45 -5.42
CA LYS A 175 2.77 15.03 -4.66
C LYS A 175 2.78 15.66 -3.28
N LEU A 176 2.73 14.85 -2.22
CA LEU A 176 2.85 15.33 -0.83
C LEU A 176 4.23 15.95 -0.59
N PRO A 177 4.32 17.13 0.04
CA PRO A 177 5.61 17.81 0.26
C PRO A 177 6.48 17.14 1.35
N TYR A 178 5.98 16.12 2.03
CA TYR A 178 6.62 15.46 3.17
C TYR A 178 7.45 14.22 2.79
N VAL A 179 7.40 13.82 1.52
CA VAL A 179 8.14 12.70 0.95
C VAL A 179 8.75 13.11 -0.39
N THR A 180 9.84 12.46 -0.75
CA THR A 180 10.46 12.65 -2.06
C THR A 180 9.84 11.67 -3.07
N TYR A 181 9.81 12.10 -4.32
CA TYR A 181 9.44 11.27 -5.46
C TYR A 181 10.68 11.17 -6.35
N GLU A 182 10.97 9.97 -6.84
CA GLU A 182 11.99 9.83 -7.89
C GLU A 182 11.58 10.74 -9.05
N ALA A 183 12.52 11.48 -9.60
CA ALA A 183 12.27 12.24 -10.81
C ALA A 183 11.78 11.22 -11.85
N SER A 184 10.51 11.34 -12.26
CA SER A 184 10.16 10.83 -13.58
C SER A 184 11.14 11.52 -14.51
N GLU A 185 11.93 10.75 -15.27
CA GLU A 185 12.65 11.32 -16.39
C GLU A 185 11.60 12.11 -17.17
N GLU A 186 11.61 13.44 -17.01
CA GLU A 186 10.89 14.32 -17.92
C GLU A 186 11.44 13.98 -19.28
N SER A 187 10.57 13.44 -20.12
CA SER A 187 10.90 13.14 -21.49
C SER A 187 11.41 14.42 -22.16
N GLU A 188 12.73 14.58 -22.21
CA GLU A 188 13.28 15.25 -23.37
C GLU A 188 12.75 14.48 -24.58
N ALA A 189 12.09 15.21 -25.48
CA ALA A 189 11.61 14.67 -26.74
C ALA A 189 12.80 14.13 -27.54
N VAL A 190 13.19 12.90 -27.24
CA VAL A 190 14.14 12.14 -28.03
C VAL A 190 13.34 11.41 -29.09
N LYS A 191 13.65 11.77 -30.33
CA LYS A 191 13.25 11.08 -31.55
C LYS A 191 13.27 9.58 -31.32
N VAL A 192 12.16 8.93 -31.67
CA VAL A 192 11.99 7.48 -31.69
C VAL A 192 13.18 6.82 -32.40
N PRO A 193 13.92 5.95 -31.76
CA PRO A 193 14.48 4.76 -32.39
C PRO A 193 13.56 3.59 -32.09
N GLU A 194 13.36 2.79 -33.09
CA GLU A 194 12.60 1.54 -33.05
C GLU A 194 13.00 0.65 -31.89
N ALA A 195 11.99 -0.14 -31.45
CA ALA A 195 12.05 -1.16 -30.42
C ALA A 195 13.46 -1.67 -30.06
N SER A 196 13.95 -1.29 -28.88
CA SER A 196 15.10 -1.96 -28.28
C SER A 196 14.59 -2.95 -27.24
N THR A 197 14.66 -4.21 -27.62
CA THR A 197 14.50 -5.39 -26.76
C THR A 197 15.33 -5.22 -25.49
N ALA A 198 14.66 -5.11 -24.32
CA ALA A 198 15.31 -5.28 -23.03
C ALA A 198 15.84 -6.73 -22.99
N THR A 199 17.13 -6.89 -23.13
CA THR A 199 17.79 -8.18 -23.25
C THR A 199 17.90 -8.87 -21.90
N VAL A 200 17.88 -10.19 -21.95
CA VAL A 200 17.96 -11.19 -20.87
C VAL A 200 19.18 -10.99 -19.93
N GLU A 201 20.09 -10.08 -20.24
CA GLU A 201 21.32 -9.80 -19.47
C GLU A 201 21.06 -9.11 -18.12
N SER A 202 19.98 -8.32 -17.98
CA SER A 202 19.67 -7.63 -16.72
C SER A 202 19.14 -8.58 -15.63
N VAL A 203 18.63 -9.75 -15.99
CA VAL A 203 18.07 -10.74 -15.05
C VAL A 203 19.18 -11.60 -14.43
N SER A 204 20.33 -11.72 -15.08
CA SER A 204 21.50 -12.46 -14.58
C SER A 204 22.14 -11.83 -13.33
N ALA A 205 21.80 -10.57 -13.01
CA ALA A 205 22.26 -9.88 -11.81
C ALA A 205 21.40 -10.17 -10.56
N LEU A 206 20.21 -10.77 -10.72
CA LEU A 206 19.36 -11.12 -9.59
C LEU A 206 19.89 -12.39 -8.89
N PRO A 207 19.90 -12.41 -7.55
CA PRO A 207 20.40 -13.57 -6.82
C PRO A 207 19.49 -14.78 -7.04
N GLN A 208 20.10 -15.94 -7.13
CA GLN A 208 19.38 -17.20 -7.06
C GLN A 208 18.79 -17.37 -5.65
N LEU A 209 17.51 -17.76 -5.56
CA LEU A 209 16.83 -17.98 -4.29
C LEU A 209 16.32 -19.43 -4.19
N SER A 210 16.46 -20.01 -2.98
CA SER A 210 16.00 -21.35 -2.64
C SER A 210 15.64 -21.43 -1.16
N VAL A 211 15.20 -22.58 -0.69
CA VAL A 211 14.90 -22.81 0.73
C VAL A 211 16.09 -22.39 1.60
N GLY A 212 15.80 -21.57 2.61
CA GLY A 212 16.80 -20.98 3.52
C GLY A 212 17.22 -19.56 3.15
N SER A 213 16.95 -19.07 1.94
CA SER A 213 17.17 -17.66 1.56
C SER A 213 16.28 -16.74 2.42
N LYS A 214 16.79 -15.55 2.75
CA LYS A 214 16.07 -14.56 3.58
C LYS A 214 16.31 -13.13 3.10
N GLY A 215 15.42 -12.22 3.49
CA GLY A 215 15.59 -10.77 3.31
C GLY A 215 14.76 -10.17 2.19
N ALA A 216 15.15 -8.96 1.77
CA ALA A 216 14.34 -8.11 0.87
C ALA A 216 14.04 -8.77 -0.50
N THR A 217 15.00 -9.53 -1.05
CA THR A 217 14.81 -10.20 -2.34
C THR A 217 13.81 -11.36 -2.23
N VAL A 218 13.80 -12.10 -1.11
CA VAL A 218 12.77 -13.13 -0.82
C VAL A 218 11.41 -12.48 -0.65
N ARG A 219 11.35 -11.34 0.03
CA ARG A 219 10.12 -10.57 0.16
C ARG A 219 9.55 -10.14 -1.21
N ALA A 220 10.42 -9.64 -2.09
CA ALA A 220 10.03 -9.27 -3.46
C ALA A 220 9.51 -10.47 -4.25
N LEU A 221 10.19 -11.62 -4.16
CA LEU A 221 9.75 -12.87 -4.75
C LEU A 221 8.34 -13.29 -4.26
N GLN A 222 8.11 -13.28 -2.94
CA GLN A 222 6.82 -13.67 -2.36
C GLN A 222 5.68 -12.76 -2.84
N ILE A 223 5.93 -11.45 -2.98
CA ILE A 223 4.96 -10.49 -3.54
C ILE A 223 4.64 -10.84 -4.99
N LEU A 224 5.63 -11.15 -5.81
CA LEU A 224 5.44 -11.52 -7.21
C LEU A 224 4.70 -12.85 -7.35
N LEU A 225 5.01 -13.85 -6.53
CA LEU A 225 4.32 -15.15 -6.53
C LEU A 225 2.84 -14.99 -6.17
N ILE A 226 2.54 -14.25 -5.10
CA ILE A 226 1.16 -13.97 -4.69
C ILE A 226 0.42 -13.16 -5.76
N GLY A 227 1.09 -12.23 -6.43
CA GLY A 227 0.55 -11.48 -7.56
C GLY A 227 0.23 -12.34 -8.79
N ASN A 228 0.82 -13.55 -8.88
CA ASN A 228 0.54 -14.58 -9.90
C ASN A 228 -0.29 -15.74 -9.33
N ASP A 229 -1.12 -15.51 -8.33
CA ASP A 229 -2.02 -16.47 -7.69
C ASP A 229 -1.32 -17.71 -7.05
N CYS A 230 0.00 -17.63 -6.84
CA CYS A 230 0.78 -18.65 -6.17
C CYS A 230 0.92 -18.32 -4.67
N SER A 231 0.17 -19.00 -3.80
CA SER A 231 0.14 -18.75 -2.36
C SER A 231 1.44 -19.14 -1.67
N CYS A 232 2.03 -18.22 -0.89
CA CYS A 232 3.18 -18.49 -0.04
C CYS A 232 2.81 -19.03 1.36
N GLY A 233 1.60 -19.60 1.51
CA GLY A 233 1.09 -20.15 2.77
C GLY A 233 0.55 -19.08 3.74
N ASP A 234 0.24 -19.51 4.97
CA ASP A 234 -0.42 -18.65 5.98
C ASP A 234 0.43 -17.46 6.42
N CYS A 235 1.76 -17.59 6.35
CA CYS A 235 2.70 -16.50 6.67
C CYS A 235 2.83 -15.46 5.56
N GLY A 236 2.35 -15.75 4.33
CA GLY A 236 2.36 -14.84 3.20
C GLY A 236 3.75 -14.28 2.88
N VAL A 237 3.92 -12.95 3.01
CA VAL A 237 5.18 -12.23 2.72
C VAL A 237 5.98 -12.06 4.01
N ASP A 238 6.72 -13.10 4.41
CA ASP A 238 7.51 -13.13 5.66
C ASP A 238 9.02 -12.90 5.48
N SER A 239 9.46 -12.68 4.24
CA SER A 239 10.88 -12.51 3.88
C SER A 239 11.75 -13.76 4.12
N SER A 240 11.14 -14.93 4.28
CA SER A 240 11.83 -16.21 4.51
C SER A 240 11.41 -17.24 3.45
N PHE A 241 12.36 -17.77 2.71
CA PHE A 241 12.10 -18.80 1.71
C PHE A 241 11.96 -20.17 2.41
N GLY A 242 10.76 -20.44 2.90
CA GLY A 242 10.40 -21.71 3.53
C GLY A 242 9.77 -22.72 2.56
N GLY A 243 9.20 -23.80 3.12
CA GLY A 243 8.52 -24.84 2.34
C GLY A 243 7.31 -24.31 1.55
N ALA A 244 6.54 -23.39 2.13
CA ALA A 244 5.39 -22.78 1.47
C ALA A 244 5.81 -21.90 0.27
N THR A 245 6.88 -21.10 0.42
CA THR A 245 7.45 -20.32 -0.68
C THR A 245 8.00 -21.24 -1.77
N LYS A 246 8.64 -22.35 -1.42
CA LYS A 246 9.09 -23.35 -2.40
C LYS A 246 7.91 -23.93 -3.19
N ALA A 247 6.84 -24.28 -2.52
CA ALA A 247 5.64 -24.83 -3.18
C ALA A 247 5.03 -23.80 -4.16
N ALA A 248 4.96 -22.54 -3.77
CA ALA A 248 4.52 -21.44 -4.64
C ALA A 248 5.41 -21.25 -5.88
N VAL A 249 6.75 -21.36 -5.71
CA VAL A 249 7.69 -21.30 -6.84
C VAL A 249 7.47 -22.48 -7.79
N ILE A 250 7.34 -23.69 -7.29
CA ILE A 250 7.07 -24.89 -8.09
C ILE A 250 5.74 -24.74 -8.86
N GLN A 251 4.69 -24.26 -8.20
CA GLN A 251 3.41 -23.98 -8.85
C GLN A 251 3.60 -22.98 -10.00
N PHE A 252 4.23 -21.84 -9.73
CA PHE A 252 4.50 -20.81 -10.74
C PHE A 252 5.31 -21.36 -11.93
N GLN A 253 6.38 -22.11 -11.65
CA GLN A 253 7.25 -22.70 -12.68
C GLN A 253 6.46 -23.65 -13.58
N ARG A 254 5.61 -24.50 -12.99
CA ARG A 254 4.77 -25.48 -13.69
C ARG A 254 3.74 -24.80 -14.60
N GLU A 255 3.05 -23.78 -14.07
CA GLU A 255 2.04 -22.99 -14.81
C GLU A 255 2.65 -22.19 -15.97
N ASN A 256 3.96 -21.91 -15.91
CA ASN A 256 4.67 -21.13 -16.92
C ASN A 256 5.62 -21.96 -17.80
N GLY A 257 5.55 -23.29 -17.73
CA GLY A 257 6.36 -24.20 -18.57
C GLY A 257 7.86 -24.14 -18.28
N LEU A 258 8.24 -23.80 -17.06
CA LEU A 258 9.62 -23.82 -16.57
C LEU A 258 9.93 -25.15 -15.86
N GLU A 259 11.21 -25.45 -15.64
CA GLU A 259 11.64 -26.55 -14.77
C GLU A 259 11.16 -26.28 -13.35
N ASP A 260 10.36 -27.18 -12.79
CA ASP A 260 9.67 -27.02 -11.50
C ASP A 260 10.52 -27.52 -10.32
N ASP A 261 11.78 -27.06 -10.26
CA ASP A 261 12.77 -27.41 -9.24
C ASP A 261 12.60 -26.66 -7.90
N GLY A 262 11.77 -25.63 -7.89
CA GLY A 262 11.53 -24.77 -6.74
C GLY A 262 12.70 -23.85 -6.40
N VAL A 263 13.58 -23.60 -7.38
CA VAL A 263 14.71 -22.65 -7.30
C VAL A 263 14.43 -21.47 -8.22
N VAL A 264 14.58 -20.27 -7.71
CA VAL A 264 14.37 -19.05 -8.50
C VAL A 264 15.69 -18.61 -9.11
N GLY A 265 15.95 -19.12 -10.32
CA GLY A 265 17.07 -18.72 -11.16
C GLY A 265 16.68 -17.65 -12.19
N PRO A 266 17.59 -17.29 -13.12
CA PRO A 266 17.36 -16.25 -14.13
C PRO A 266 16.08 -16.46 -14.98
N LYS A 267 15.78 -17.70 -15.37
CA LYS A 267 14.57 -18.02 -16.16
C LYS A 267 13.29 -17.77 -15.37
N THR A 268 13.27 -18.16 -14.09
CA THR A 268 12.14 -17.94 -13.20
C THR A 268 11.95 -16.46 -12.91
N TRP A 269 13.04 -15.74 -12.66
CA TRP A 269 12.99 -14.28 -12.50
C TRP A 269 12.48 -13.56 -13.75
N ALA A 270 12.97 -13.93 -14.94
CA ALA A 270 12.51 -13.35 -16.19
C ALA A 270 11.00 -13.49 -16.37
N LYS A 271 10.47 -14.68 -16.09
CA LYS A 271 9.04 -14.95 -16.21
C LYS A 271 8.20 -14.22 -15.16
N LEU A 272 8.66 -14.17 -13.90
CA LEU A 272 8.01 -13.40 -12.82
C LEU A 272 7.93 -11.90 -13.11
N LEU A 273 8.93 -11.37 -13.81
CA LEU A 273 9.02 -9.95 -14.16
C LEU A 273 8.38 -9.62 -15.52
N GLY A 274 7.79 -10.62 -16.21
CA GLY A 274 7.16 -10.42 -17.52
C GLY A 274 8.15 -10.16 -18.66
N LEU A 275 9.42 -10.53 -18.50
CA LEU A 275 10.53 -10.29 -19.45
C LEU A 275 10.79 -11.48 -20.39
N GLY A 276 9.89 -12.45 -20.48
CA GLY A 276 10.01 -13.63 -21.34
C GLY A 276 8.70 -13.88 -22.06
N GLY A 277 8.67 -13.53 -23.31
CA GLY A 277 7.67 -13.96 -24.30
C GLY A 277 8.32 -14.92 -25.25
#